data_9f1f65c956a77349cc5909fa31d1e65b
#
_entry.id   9f1f65c956a77349cc5909fa31d1e65b
#
_cell.length_a   1.000
_cell.length_b   1.000
_cell.length_c   1.000
_cell.angle_alpha   90.00
_cell.angle_beta   90.00
_cell.angle_gamma   90.00
#
_symmetry.space_group_name_H-M   'P 1'
#
loop_
_entity.id
_entity.type
_entity.pdbx_description
1 polymer ?
#
loop_
_entity_poly.entity_id
_entity_poly.type
_entity_poly.pdbx_seq_one_letter_code
_entity_poly.pdbx_strand_id
1 'polypeptide(L)'
;MERELWREKMLENGIWTGPIMDQHIHLDRSNRFLSAIEEFSQSGGTAIMLVHKPGFSGQLPLDLDGYRDAYSQTVSMAEVVRKKIGIEVGVTLGPHPVVWDLQANQMGVKKSTELHIEAVGLALDMIESGMASCLGEVGRPHYQVDNERWGSANEVLQEVMSMAAVEKVPIQLHVEDRGKETCRELAEMCDSAGLPRSNAIRHFSPADISTEFTSGLSSTVNMGKGSVTGLVETISKSDSKWGMETDFLDDPNRPGAVLGPKTVPKRTQRLCSALLESGWEGDDVVALLLNIHEVWPKQLYS
;
A
#
# COMPACT_ATOMS: atom_id res chain seq x y z
N MET A 1 -13.63 17.49 25.60
CA MET A 1 -12.69 17.78 26.72
C MET A 1 -11.56 16.72 26.79
N GLU A 2 -11.78 15.42 27.11
CA GLU A 2 -10.67 14.44 27.12
C GLU A 2 -10.06 14.17 25.75
N ARG A 3 -10.86 14.11 24.66
CA ARG A 3 -10.36 13.97 23.28
C ARG A 3 -9.62 15.21 22.77
N GLU A 4 -9.95 16.39 23.21
CA GLU A 4 -9.27 17.65 22.86
C GLU A 4 -7.91 17.74 23.57
N LEU A 5 -7.86 17.46 24.88
CA LEU A 5 -6.62 17.39 25.65
C LEU A 5 -5.63 16.33 25.13
N TRP A 6 -6.13 15.28 24.49
CA TRP A 6 -5.28 14.22 23.91
C TRP A 6 -4.67 14.67 22.57
N ARG A 7 -5.42 15.44 21.76
CA ARG A 7 -4.92 16.02 20.49
C ARG A 7 -3.84 17.08 20.73
N GLU A 8 -4.02 17.94 21.72
CA GLU A 8 -3.03 18.96 22.09
C GLU A 8 -1.65 18.39 22.46
N LYS A 9 -1.59 17.11 22.88
CA LYS A 9 -0.34 16.41 23.23
C LYS A 9 0.37 15.76 22.04
N MET A 10 -0.21 15.74 20.84
CA MET A 10 0.41 15.08 19.68
C MET A 10 1.33 16.01 18.89
N LEU A 11 1.32 17.29 19.15
CA LEU A 11 2.22 18.27 18.56
C LEU A 11 2.96 19.01 19.68
N GLU A 12 4.17 18.57 19.99
CA GLU A 12 4.99 19.15 21.05
C GLU A 12 6.15 19.95 20.44
N ASN A 13 6.16 21.27 20.64
CA ASN A 13 7.20 22.17 20.11
C ASN A 13 7.43 22.01 18.58
N GLY A 14 6.37 21.78 17.82
CA GLY A 14 6.43 21.58 16.37
C GLY A 14 6.88 20.16 15.94
N ILE A 15 7.01 19.24 16.90
CA ILE A 15 7.37 17.83 16.66
C ILE A 15 6.12 16.97 16.77
N TRP A 16 5.84 16.14 15.76
CA TRP A 16 4.77 15.17 15.82
C TRP A 16 5.12 13.98 16.72
N THR A 17 4.29 13.71 17.72
CA THR A 17 4.45 12.59 18.67
C THR A 17 3.31 11.56 18.59
N GLY A 18 2.37 11.77 17.68
CA GLY A 18 1.25 10.86 17.43
C GLY A 18 1.61 9.63 16.58
N PRO A 19 0.60 8.85 16.14
CA PRO A 19 0.81 7.65 15.34
C PRO A 19 1.57 7.92 14.04
N ILE A 20 2.39 6.93 13.60
CA ILE A 20 3.07 6.94 12.30
C ILE A 20 2.93 5.55 11.68
N MET A 21 2.29 5.47 10.51
CA MET A 21 2.08 4.23 9.76
C MET A 21 2.81 4.28 8.43
N ASP A 22 3.58 3.21 8.13
CA ASP A 22 4.05 2.90 6.79
C ASP A 22 3.04 1.96 6.11
N GLN A 23 2.40 2.42 5.04
CA GLN A 23 1.26 1.71 4.44
C GLN A 23 1.66 0.72 3.35
N HIS A 24 2.96 0.49 3.12
CA HIS A 24 3.42 -0.52 2.19
C HIS A 24 4.86 -0.93 2.48
N ILE A 25 5.03 -2.14 3.02
CA ILE A 25 6.34 -2.70 3.37
C ILE A 25 6.36 -4.21 3.14
N HIS A 26 7.45 -4.72 2.55
CA HIS A 26 7.67 -6.15 2.35
C HIS A 26 8.76 -6.65 3.26
N LEU A 27 8.57 -7.82 3.88
CA LEU A 27 9.53 -8.44 4.79
C LEU A 27 9.98 -9.81 4.28
N ASP A 28 11.18 -10.22 4.66
CA ASP A 28 11.72 -11.54 4.40
C ASP A 28 12.43 -12.10 5.64
N ARG A 29 12.00 -13.28 6.08
CA ARG A 29 12.61 -13.96 7.25
C ARG A 29 14.10 -14.26 7.08
N SER A 30 14.54 -14.43 5.83
CA SER A 30 15.93 -14.75 5.51
C SER A 30 16.86 -13.54 5.43
N ASN A 31 16.30 -12.31 5.52
CA ASN A 31 17.08 -11.08 5.45
C ASN A 31 16.95 -10.27 6.74
N ARG A 32 16.56 -8.99 6.65
CA ARG A 32 16.52 -8.09 7.82
C ARG A 32 15.35 -8.35 8.76
N PHE A 33 14.18 -8.68 8.21
CA PHE A 33 12.97 -9.03 8.94
C PHE A 33 12.70 -8.12 10.15
N LEU A 34 12.86 -8.66 11.38
CA LEU A 34 12.58 -7.91 12.61
C LEU A 34 13.48 -6.69 12.76
N SER A 35 14.74 -6.76 12.33
CA SER A 35 15.66 -5.62 12.47
C SER A 35 15.23 -4.41 11.62
N ALA A 36 14.56 -4.63 10.50
CA ALA A 36 13.99 -3.53 9.70
C ALA A 36 12.84 -2.84 10.45
N ILE A 37 12.00 -3.62 11.13
CA ILE A 37 10.87 -3.09 11.90
C ILE A 37 11.31 -2.46 13.22
N GLU A 38 12.35 -3.01 13.86
CA GLU A 38 12.99 -2.36 15.01
C GLU A 38 13.53 -0.97 14.65
N GLU A 39 14.18 -0.86 13.48
CA GLU A 39 14.67 0.42 12.95
C GLU A 39 13.53 1.41 12.69
N PHE A 40 12.39 0.95 12.13
CA PHE A 40 11.19 1.75 11.93
C PHE A 40 10.60 2.22 13.27
N SER A 41 10.38 1.30 14.21
CA SER A 41 9.79 1.58 15.53
C SER A 41 10.67 2.54 16.36
N GLN A 42 11.99 2.33 16.39
CA GLN A 42 12.94 3.23 17.08
C GLN A 42 12.97 4.63 16.48
N SER A 43 12.50 4.79 15.23
CA SER A 43 12.38 6.09 14.56
C SER A 43 11.01 6.77 14.78
N GLY A 44 10.13 6.17 15.60
CA GLY A 44 8.81 6.69 15.93
C GLY A 44 7.66 6.01 15.16
N GLY A 45 7.92 4.98 14.36
CA GLY A 45 6.87 4.22 13.65
C GLY A 45 6.04 3.37 14.61
N THR A 46 4.73 3.36 14.44
CA THR A 46 3.77 2.69 15.35
C THR A 46 2.91 1.63 14.67
N ALA A 47 2.79 1.70 13.33
CA ALA A 47 1.98 0.77 12.56
C ALA A 47 2.58 0.52 11.17
N ILE A 48 2.34 -0.66 10.60
CA ILE A 48 2.71 -0.99 9.21
C ILE A 48 1.57 -1.72 8.51
N MET A 49 1.52 -1.60 7.17
CA MET A 49 0.85 -2.56 6.31
C MET A 49 1.91 -3.50 5.74
N LEU A 50 1.90 -4.74 6.20
CA LEU A 50 2.78 -5.79 5.66
C LEU A 50 2.14 -6.37 4.40
N VAL A 51 2.77 -6.10 3.27
CA VAL A 51 2.32 -6.55 1.96
C VAL A 51 3.03 -7.85 1.58
N HIS A 52 2.29 -8.80 1.01
CA HIS A 52 2.85 -10.04 0.52
C HIS A 52 4.01 -9.76 -0.46
N LYS A 53 5.19 -10.33 -0.18
CA LYS A 53 6.37 -10.13 -1.01
C LYS A 53 6.27 -11.00 -2.27
N PRO A 54 6.33 -10.40 -3.47
CA PRO A 54 6.36 -11.18 -4.70
C PRO A 54 7.61 -12.07 -4.78
N GLY A 55 7.45 -13.27 -5.34
CA GLY A 55 8.52 -14.28 -5.42
C GLY A 55 9.58 -14.02 -6.50
N PHE A 56 9.93 -12.76 -6.80
CA PHE A 56 10.88 -12.43 -7.90
C PHE A 56 12.29 -13.00 -7.72
N SER A 57 12.72 -13.14 -6.47
CA SER A 57 14.07 -13.63 -6.13
C SER A 57 14.10 -15.11 -5.79
N GLY A 58 12.94 -15.78 -5.83
CA GLY A 58 12.74 -17.16 -5.45
C GLY A 58 11.97 -17.96 -6.48
N GLN A 59 11.39 -19.07 -6.04
CA GLN A 59 10.53 -19.88 -6.88
C GLN A 59 9.14 -19.23 -6.96
N LEU A 60 8.67 -18.98 -8.19
CA LEU A 60 7.30 -18.50 -8.42
C LEU A 60 6.29 -19.58 -7.96
N PRO A 61 5.18 -19.22 -7.33
CA PRO A 61 4.08 -20.16 -7.11
C PRO A 61 3.55 -20.62 -8.46
N LEU A 62 3.43 -21.93 -8.68
CA LEU A 62 2.95 -22.52 -9.94
C LEU A 62 1.60 -23.22 -9.79
N ASP A 63 1.06 -23.21 -8.59
CA ASP A 63 -0.24 -23.75 -8.21
C ASP A 63 -0.81 -22.98 -7.00
N LEU A 64 -2.04 -23.30 -6.62
CA LEU A 64 -2.74 -22.65 -5.52
C LEU A 64 -2.11 -22.96 -4.14
N ASP A 65 -1.53 -24.14 -3.98
CA ASP A 65 -0.85 -24.51 -2.72
C ASP A 65 0.40 -23.66 -2.51
N GLY A 66 1.14 -23.36 -3.58
CA GLY A 66 2.28 -22.43 -3.53
C GLY A 66 1.86 -21.01 -3.10
N TYR A 67 0.71 -20.51 -3.56
CA TYR A 67 0.15 -19.23 -3.08
C TYR A 67 -0.31 -19.33 -1.63
N ARG A 68 -0.96 -20.42 -1.22
CA ARG A 68 -1.39 -20.64 0.17
C ARG A 68 -0.21 -20.60 1.14
N ASP A 69 0.88 -21.29 0.80
CA ASP A 69 2.09 -21.29 1.60
C ASP A 69 2.70 -19.90 1.69
N ALA A 70 2.80 -19.17 0.60
CA ALA A 70 3.36 -17.84 0.54
C ALA A 70 2.53 -16.81 1.36
N TYR A 71 1.21 -16.83 1.25
CA TYR A 71 0.31 -15.98 2.04
C TYR A 71 0.37 -16.32 3.53
N SER A 72 0.37 -17.61 3.88
CA SER A 72 0.51 -18.08 5.26
C SER A 72 1.81 -17.62 5.90
N GLN A 73 2.92 -17.60 5.14
CA GLN A 73 4.18 -17.04 5.62
C GLN A 73 4.08 -15.55 5.91
N THR A 74 3.40 -14.77 5.07
CA THR A 74 3.19 -13.33 5.29
C THR A 74 2.37 -13.08 6.57
N VAL A 75 1.26 -13.80 6.75
CA VAL A 75 0.43 -13.72 7.97
C VAL A 75 1.26 -14.09 9.20
N SER A 76 2.02 -15.17 9.14
CA SER A 76 2.88 -15.60 10.25
C SER A 76 4.00 -14.59 10.57
N MET A 77 4.52 -13.87 9.57
CA MET A 77 5.48 -12.77 9.81
C MET A 77 4.81 -11.61 10.54
N ALA A 78 3.59 -11.23 10.17
CA ALA A 78 2.83 -10.19 10.85
C ALA A 78 2.61 -10.51 12.33
N GLU A 79 2.23 -11.74 12.66
CA GLU A 79 2.06 -12.20 14.04
C GLU A 79 3.36 -12.08 14.86
N VAL A 80 4.48 -12.48 14.26
CA VAL A 80 5.79 -12.36 14.91
C VAL A 80 6.16 -10.91 15.16
N VAL A 81 5.93 -10.00 14.21
CA VAL A 81 6.17 -8.56 14.37
C VAL A 81 5.30 -8.00 15.50
N ARG A 82 3.98 -8.26 15.50
CA ARG A 82 3.07 -7.82 16.58
C ARG A 82 3.58 -8.28 17.95
N LYS A 83 3.96 -9.54 18.06
CA LYS A 83 4.41 -10.13 19.33
C LYS A 83 5.76 -9.63 19.80
N LYS A 84 6.71 -9.40 18.89
CA LYS A 84 8.11 -9.11 19.24
C LYS A 84 8.42 -7.63 19.33
N ILE A 85 7.81 -6.83 18.45
CA ILE A 85 8.06 -5.39 18.37
C ILE A 85 6.95 -4.59 19.07
N GLY A 86 5.72 -5.10 19.07
CA GLY A 86 4.59 -4.47 19.77
C GLY A 86 3.95 -3.31 18.99
N ILE A 87 4.15 -3.23 17.68
CA ILE A 87 3.46 -2.26 16.80
C ILE A 87 2.22 -2.89 16.16
N GLU A 88 1.31 -2.04 15.65
CA GLU A 88 0.18 -2.50 14.86
C GLU A 88 0.64 -2.98 13.47
N VAL A 89 0.06 -4.07 12.98
CA VAL A 89 0.37 -4.65 11.67
C VAL A 89 -0.92 -5.03 10.95
N GLY A 90 -1.24 -4.34 9.86
CA GLY A 90 -2.19 -4.83 8.87
C GLY A 90 -1.50 -5.79 7.89
N VAL A 91 -2.28 -6.60 7.17
CA VAL A 91 -1.76 -7.53 6.17
C VAL A 91 -2.50 -7.33 4.85
N THR A 92 -1.73 -7.21 3.77
CA THR A 92 -2.23 -7.19 2.39
C THR A 92 -1.78 -8.47 1.68
N LEU A 93 -2.73 -9.21 1.11
CA LEU A 93 -2.49 -10.45 0.37
C LEU A 93 -3.07 -10.36 -1.04
N GLY A 94 -2.32 -10.82 -2.02
CA GLY A 94 -2.78 -10.90 -3.40
C GLY A 94 -1.67 -11.38 -4.34
N PRO A 95 -2.03 -11.85 -5.54
CA PRO A 95 -1.06 -12.25 -6.56
C PRO A 95 -0.58 -11.00 -7.32
N HIS A 96 0.73 -10.76 -7.31
CA HIS A 96 1.34 -9.60 -7.94
C HIS A 96 1.27 -9.68 -9.48
N PRO A 97 0.94 -8.58 -10.21
CA PRO A 97 0.76 -8.62 -11.67
C PRO A 97 2.02 -9.03 -12.45
N VAL A 98 3.22 -8.72 -11.93
CA VAL A 98 4.48 -9.19 -12.54
C VAL A 98 4.65 -10.70 -12.39
N VAL A 99 4.15 -11.30 -11.31
CA VAL A 99 4.15 -12.77 -11.14
C VAL A 99 3.24 -13.41 -12.17
N TRP A 100 2.04 -12.84 -12.41
CA TRP A 100 1.15 -13.27 -13.48
C TRP A 100 1.85 -13.27 -14.85
N ASP A 101 2.55 -12.19 -15.20
CA ASP A 101 3.25 -12.07 -16.47
C ASP A 101 4.40 -13.09 -16.61
N LEU A 102 5.17 -13.30 -15.55
CA LEU A 102 6.24 -14.31 -15.52
C LEU A 102 5.69 -15.73 -15.62
N GLN A 103 4.59 -16.04 -14.93
CA GLN A 103 3.87 -17.33 -15.05
C GLN A 103 3.32 -17.54 -16.45
N ALA A 104 2.76 -16.48 -17.08
CA ALA A 104 2.25 -16.55 -18.44
C ALA A 104 3.33 -16.93 -19.47
N ASN A 105 4.58 -16.53 -19.23
CA ASN A 105 5.72 -16.96 -20.06
C ASN A 105 6.09 -18.44 -19.87
N GLN A 106 5.73 -19.04 -18.73
CA GLN A 106 6.02 -20.46 -18.43
C GLN A 106 4.90 -21.40 -18.80
N MET A 107 3.63 -21.02 -18.51
CA MET A 107 2.49 -21.91 -18.64
C MET A 107 1.40 -21.42 -19.63
N GLY A 108 1.62 -20.26 -20.26
CA GLY A 108 0.66 -19.60 -21.15
C GLY A 108 -0.32 -18.69 -20.41
N VAL A 109 -0.80 -17.63 -21.10
CA VAL A 109 -1.68 -16.58 -20.52
C VAL A 109 -2.91 -17.19 -19.85
N LYS A 110 -3.60 -18.11 -20.51
CA LYS A 110 -4.84 -18.71 -19.98
C LYS A 110 -4.64 -19.35 -18.61
N LYS A 111 -3.65 -20.24 -18.49
CA LYS A 111 -3.39 -20.93 -17.21
C LYS A 111 -2.90 -20.00 -16.12
N SER A 112 -2.06 -19.01 -16.49
CA SER A 112 -1.61 -18.00 -15.55
C SER A 112 -2.76 -17.14 -15.04
N THR A 113 -3.73 -16.80 -15.91
CA THR A 113 -4.92 -16.05 -15.52
C THR A 113 -5.82 -16.88 -14.60
N GLU A 114 -6.09 -18.15 -14.95
CA GLU A 114 -6.87 -19.05 -14.09
C GLU A 114 -6.26 -19.14 -12.69
N LEU A 115 -4.94 -19.39 -12.60
CA LEU A 115 -4.24 -19.46 -11.32
C LEU A 115 -4.26 -18.12 -10.56
N HIS A 116 -4.13 -16.99 -11.27
CA HIS A 116 -4.18 -15.66 -10.67
C HIS A 116 -5.54 -15.39 -10.03
N ILE A 117 -6.63 -15.70 -10.72
CA ILE A 117 -7.99 -15.51 -10.17
C ILE A 117 -8.26 -16.47 -9.00
N GLU A 118 -7.79 -17.73 -9.06
CA GLU A 118 -7.86 -18.64 -7.91
C GLU A 118 -7.07 -18.11 -6.71
N ALA A 119 -5.89 -17.53 -6.94
CA ALA A 119 -5.08 -16.92 -5.88
C ALA A 119 -5.71 -15.65 -5.30
N VAL A 120 -6.45 -14.88 -6.10
CA VAL A 120 -7.29 -13.77 -5.61
C VAL A 120 -8.41 -14.30 -4.72
N GLY A 121 -9.12 -15.36 -5.14
CA GLY A 121 -10.15 -16.01 -4.32
C GLY A 121 -9.60 -16.46 -2.97
N LEU A 122 -8.42 -17.12 -2.97
CA LEU A 122 -7.74 -17.52 -1.74
C LEU A 122 -7.40 -16.33 -0.83
N ALA A 123 -6.94 -15.21 -1.39
CA ALA A 123 -6.66 -14.01 -0.60
C ALA A 123 -7.94 -13.42 0.01
N LEU A 124 -9.05 -13.40 -0.73
CA LEU A 124 -10.35 -12.95 -0.24
C LEU A 124 -10.88 -13.84 0.89
N ASP A 125 -10.76 -15.17 0.79
CA ASP A 125 -11.10 -16.11 1.88
C ASP A 125 -10.29 -15.83 3.16
N MET A 126 -8.99 -15.50 2.99
CA MET A 126 -8.12 -15.15 4.12
C MET A 126 -8.48 -13.77 4.72
N ILE A 127 -8.95 -12.83 3.92
CA ILE A 127 -9.46 -11.53 4.39
C ILE A 127 -10.78 -11.74 5.17
N GLU A 128 -11.73 -12.50 4.62
CA GLU A 128 -12.99 -12.82 5.30
C GLU A 128 -12.77 -13.49 6.65
N SER A 129 -11.75 -14.35 6.76
CA SER A 129 -11.38 -14.99 8.03
C SER A 129 -10.61 -14.07 8.99
N GLY A 130 -10.33 -12.82 8.63
CA GLY A 130 -9.63 -11.83 9.46
C GLY A 130 -8.10 -12.01 9.51
N MET A 131 -7.52 -12.85 8.64
CA MET A 131 -6.06 -13.02 8.57
C MET A 131 -5.37 -11.87 7.80
N ALA A 132 -6.11 -11.21 6.91
CA ALA A 132 -5.65 -10.03 6.19
C ALA A 132 -6.76 -8.98 6.13
N SER A 133 -6.49 -7.77 5.61
CA SER A 133 -7.44 -6.65 5.59
C SER A 133 -7.46 -5.90 4.24
N CYS A 134 -6.67 -6.32 3.26
CA CYS A 134 -6.62 -5.71 1.95
C CYS A 134 -6.20 -6.72 0.91
N LEU A 135 -6.79 -6.67 -0.28
CA LEU A 135 -6.36 -7.44 -1.43
C LEU A 135 -5.23 -6.70 -2.16
N GLY A 136 -4.08 -7.34 -2.34
CA GLY A 136 -2.94 -6.71 -3.06
C GLY A 136 -1.59 -7.37 -2.77
N GLU A 137 -0.58 -7.02 -3.53
CA GLU A 137 -0.69 -6.12 -4.67
C GLU A 137 -1.37 -6.84 -5.84
N VAL A 138 -2.36 -6.20 -6.41
CA VAL A 138 -2.98 -6.60 -7.68
C VAL A 138 -2.83 -5.46 -8.68
N GLY A 139 -3.03 -5.71 -9.97
CA GLY A 139 -2.87 -4.62 -10.93
C GLY A 139 -2.48 -5.09 -12.32
N ARG A 140 -1.56 -4.36 -12.94
CA ARG A 140 -1.07 -4.63 -14.30
C ARG A 140 0.43 -4.32 -14.41
N PRO A 141 1.16 -4.86 -15.42
CA PRO A 141 2.59 -4.63 -15.56
C PRO A 141 2.94 -3.13 -15.59
N HIS A 142 3.95 -2.73 -14.80
CA HIS A 142 4.47 -1.36 -14.76
C HIS A 142 5.56 -1.10 -15.82
N TYR A 143 5.84 -2.09 -16.67
CA TYR A 143 6.81 -2.04 -17.76
C TYR A 143 6.12 -2.33 -19.10
N GLN A 144 6.85 -2.08 -20.18
CA GLN A 144 6.33 -2.27 -21.52
C GLN A 144 6.12 -3.74 -21.84
N VAL A 145 4.91 -4.09 -22.23
CA VAL A 145 4.50 -5.37 -22.80
C VAL A 145 3.81 -5.13 -24.15
N ASP A 146 3.60 -6.18 -24.95
CA ASP A 146 2.82 -6.06 -26.18
C ASP A 146 1.33 -5.78 -25.91
N ASN A 147 0.61 -5.38 -26.97
CA ASN A 147 -0.80 -4.99 -26.83
C ASN A 147 -1.72 -6.13 -26.42
N GLU A 148 -1.44 -7.37 -26.81
CA GLU A 148 -2.23 -8.54 -26.44
C GLU A 148 -2.07 -8.82 -24.94
N ARG A 149 -0.82 -8.79 -24.45
CA ARG A 149 -0.51 -8.96 -23.02
C ARG A 149 -1.12 -7.83 -22.18
N TRP A 150 -1.05 -6.59 -22.67
CA TRP A 150 -1.66 -5.45 -22.01
C TRP A 150 -3.19 -5.57 -21.93
N GLY A 151 -3.83 -6.01 -23.03
CA GLY A 151 -5.27 -6.29 -23.04
C GLY A 151 -5.65 -7.33 -22.00
N SER A 152 -4.96 -8.48 -22.00
CA SER A 152 -5.21 -9.55 -21.03
C SER A 152 -4.99 -9.08 -19.57
N ALA A 153 -3.96 -8.28 -19.31
CA ALA A 153 -3.72 -7.74 -17.96
C ALA A 153 -4.86 -6.82 -17.48
N ASN A 154 -5.42 -6.01 -18.37
CA ASN A 154 -6.58 -5.16 -18.05
C ASN A 154 -7.85 -5.97 -17.81
N GLU A 155 -8.08 -7.05 -18.58
CA GLU A 155 -9.21 -7.97 -18.36
C GLU A 155 -9.10 -8.65 -16.99
N VAL A 156 -7.91 -9.14 -16.63
CA VAL A 156 -7.64 -9.72 -15.31
C VAL A 156 -7.88 -8.71 -14.20
N LEU A 157 -7.35 -7.48 -14.33
CA LEU A 157 -7.54 -6.44 -13.33
C LEU A 157 -9.03 -6.07 -13.18
N GLN A 158 -9.78 -6.00 -14.28
CA GLN A 158 -11.21 -5.72 -14.26
C GLN A 158 -12.00 -6.82 -13.49
N GLU A 159 -11.63 -8.08 -13.68
CA GLU A 159 -12.23 -9.21 -12.95
C GLU A 159 -11.89 -9.14 -11.47
N VAL A 160 -10.62 -8.89 -11.12
CA VAL A 160 -10.17 -8.71 -9.73
C VAL A 160 -10.91 -7.57 -9.02
N MET A 161 -11.07 -6.41 -9.69
CA MET A 161 -11.85 -5.29 -9.16
C MET A 161 -13.31 -5.66 -8.92
N SER A 162 -13.90 -6.47 -9.81
CA SER A 162 -15.28 -6.95 -9.66
C SER A 162 -15.43 -7.91 -8.47
N MET A 163 -14.46 -8.81 -8.27
CA MET A 163 -14.41 -9.69 -7.09
C MET A 163 -14.30 -8.88 -5.80
N ALA A 164 -13.37 -7.91 -5.76
CA ALA A 164 -13.19 -7.04 -4.60
C ALA A 164 -14.44 -6.18 -4.30
N ALA A 165 -15.17 -5.74 -5.33
CA ALA A 165 -16.41 -5.00 -5.18
C ALA A 165 -17.52 -5.84 -4.53
N VAL A 166 -17.65 -7.12 -4.90
CA VAL A 166 -18.61 -8.07 -4.32
C VAL A 166 -18.33 -8.27 -2.84
N GLU A 167 -17.08 -8.51 -2.48
CA GLU A 167 -16.64 -8.76 -1.10
C GLU A 167 -16.47 -7.44 -0.28
N LYS A 168 -16.59 -6.28 -0.93
CA LYS A 168 -16.40 -4.94 -0.32
C LYS A 168 -15.01 -4.74 0.30
N VAL A 169 -14.01 -5.36 -0.28
CA VAL A 169 -12.63 -5.35 0.17
C VAL A 169 -11.86 -4.23 -0.53
N PRO A 170 -11.01 -3.45 0.16
CA PRO A 170 -10.11 -2.50 -0.47
C PRO A 170 -9.01 -3.25 -1.24
N ILE A 171 -8.50 -2.61 -2.32
CA ILE A 171 -7.42 -3.17 -3.13
C ILE A 171 -6.22 -2.24 -3.16
N GLN A 172 -5.00 -2.77 -3.05
CA GLN A 172 -3.75 -2.06 -3.35
C GLN A 172 -3.30 -2.38 -4.78
N LEU A 173 -3.15 -1.31 -5.57
CA LEU A 173 -2.91 -1.38 -7.01
C LEU A 173 -1.45 -1.13 -7.36
N HIS A 174 -0.79 -2.14 -7.95
CA HIS A 174 0.50 -2.04 -8.58
C HIS A 174 0.33 -1.81 -10.09
N VAL A 175 0.72 -0.64 -10.57
CA VAL A 175 0.47 -0.20 -11.95
C VAL A 175 1.62 0.64 -12.49
N GLU A 176 1.63 0.87 -13.78
CA GLU A 176 2.53 1.82 -14.44
C GLU A 176 2.24 3.27 -14.02
N ASP A 177 3.19 4.16 -14.26
CA ASP A 177 3.04 5.59 -13.98
C ASP A 177 3.02 6.42 -15.27
N ARG A 178 1.79 6.73 -15.76
CA ARG A 178 1.53 7.73 -16.80
C ARG A 178 0.85 8.97 -16.18
N GLY A 179 1.14 9.25 -14.90
CA GLY A 179 0.57 10.36 -14.16
C GLY A 179 -0.94 10.23 -13.98
N LYS A 180 -1.66 11.33 -14.19
CA LYS A 180 -3.12 11.38 -14.04
C LYS A 180 -3.89 10.48 -15.00
N GLU A 181 -3.30 10.13 -16.14
CA GLU A 181 -3.91 9.21 -17.10
C GLU A 181 -4.13 7.83 -16.51
N THR A 182 -3.12 7.27 -15.80
CA THR A 182 -3.26 6.00 -15.07
C THR A 182 -4.40 6.07 -14.05
N CYS A 183 -4.48 7.14 -13.27
CA CYS A 183 -5.55 7.28 -12.27
C CYS A 183 -6.94 7.38 -12.92
N ARG A 184 -7.06 8.10 -14.04
CA ARG A 184 -8.32 8.23 -14.77
C ARG A 184 -8.80 6.88 -15.30
N GLU A 185 -7.93 6.09 -15.95
CA GLU A 185 -8.27 4.76 -16.45
C GLU A 185 -8.68 3.81 -15.31
N LEU A 186 -7.92 3.80 -14.20
CA LEU A 186 -8.26 2.99 -13.04
C LEU A 186 -9.60 3.38 -12.41
N ALA A 187 -9.91 4.69 -12.36
CA ALA A 187 -11.21 5.17 -11.88
C ALA A 187 -12.37 4.70 -12.77
N GLU A 188 -12.20 4.73 -14.10
CA GLU A 188 -13.18 4.19 -15.05
C GLU A 188 -13.36 2.67 -14.89
N MET A 189 -12.28 1.93 -14.63
CA MET A 189 -12.34 0.49 -14.32
C MET A 189 -13.07 0.23 -13.00
N CYS A 190 -12.83 1.02 -11.96
CA CYS A 190 -13.56 0.94 -10.69
C CYS A 190 -15.06 1.13 -10.89
N ASP A 191 -15.46 2.17 -11.64
CA ASP A 191 -16.87 2.44 -11.93
C ASP A 191 -17.51 1.27 -12.68
N SER A 192 -16.80 0.69 -13.66
CA SER A 192 -17.27 -0.46 -14.44
C SER A 192 -17.40 -1.73 -13.60
N ALA A 193 -16.53 -1.92 -12.61
CA ALA A 193 -16.55 -3.06 -11.69
C ALA A 193 -17.55 -2.88 -10.51
N GLY A 194 -18.06 -1.69 -10.29
CA GLY A 194 -18.87 -1.35 -9.11
C GLY A 194 -18.03 -1.22 -7.82
N LEU A 195 -16.72 -1.08 -7.94
CA LEU A 195 -15.81 -0.85 -6.82
C LEU A 195 -15.77 0.64 -6.47
N PRO A 196 -16.07 1.06 -5.23
CA PRO A 196 -15.89 2.45 -4.84
C PRO A 196 -14.45 2.92 -5.13
N ARG A 197 -14.28 4.03 -5.84
CA ARG A 197 -12.94 4.55 -6.16
C ARG A 197 -12.06 4.73 -4.93
N SER A 198 -12.64 5.11 -3.80
CA SER A 198 -11.94 5.23 -2.51
C SER A 198 -11.41 3.91 -1.95
N ASN A 199 -11.89 2.76 -2.43
CA ASN A 199 -11.41 1.44 -2.04
C ASN A 199 -10.27 0.93 -2.95
N ALA A 200 -10.00 1.62 -4.04
CA ALA A 200 -8.86 1.36 -4.91
C ALA A 200 -7.69 2.27 -4.50
N ILE A 201 -6.64 1.69 -3.96
CA ILE A 201 -5.49 2.39 -3.40
C ILE A 201 -4.34 2.25 -4.38
N ARG A 202 -4.04 3.32 -5.13
CA ARG A 202 -2.83 3.33 -5.96
C ARG A 202 -1.61 3.40 -5.04
N HIS A 203 -0.84 2.32 -4.96
CA HIS A 203 0.43 2.33 -4.25
C HIS A 203 1.54 2.94 -5.12
N PHE A 204 2.70 3.24 -4.53
CA PHE A 204 3.84 3.91 -5.15
C PHE A 204 3.45 5.20 -5.89
N SER A 205 2.44 5.89 -5.38
CA SER A 205 1.93 7.10 -6.00
C SER A 205 2.96 8.24 -5.89
N PRO A 206 3.11 9.10 -6.94
CA PRO A 206 3.81 10.36 -6.79
C PRO A 206 3.11 11.27 -5.79
N ALA A 207 3.79 12.32 -5.35
CA ALA A 207 3.32 13.23 -4.32
C ALA A 207 2.34 14.31 -4.83
N ASP A 208 1.55 13.99 -5.83
CA ASP A 208 0.39 14.78 -6.26
C ASP A 208 -0.87 14.04 -5.83
N ILE A 209 -1.51 14.54 -4.78
CA ILE A 209 -2.74 13.98 -4.20
C ILE A 209 -3.98 14.80 -4.57
N SER A 210 -3.86 15.75 -5.48
CA SER A 210 -5.01 16.54 -5.93
C SER A 210 -6.10 15.65 -6.54
N THR A 211 -7.35 16.04 -6.40
CA THR A 211 -8.50 15.33 -6.99
C THR A 211 -8.38 15.21 -8.51
N GLU A 212 -7.78 16.23 -9.17
CA GLU A 212 -7.49 16.19 -10.61
C GLU A 212 -6.51 15.06 -10.95
N PHE A 213 -5.50 14.82 -10.12
CA PHE A 213 -4.52 13.76 -10.36
C PHE A 213 -5.07 12.38 -10.01
N THR A 214 -5.67 12.23 -8.83
CA THR A 214 -6.11 10.94 -8.29
C THR A 214 -7.39 10.41 -8.91
N SER A 215 -8.20 11.26 -9.54
CA SER A 215 -9.54 10.92 -10.08
C SER A 215 -10.48 10.29 -9.03
N GLY A 216 -10.27 10.60 -7.74
CA GLY A 216 -11.04 10.07 -6.61
C GLY A 216 -10.56 8.73 -6.05
N LEU A 217 -9.47 8.16 -6.58
CA LEU A 217 -8.80 7.00 -5.99
C LEU A 217 -8.13 7.38 -4.67
N SER A 218 -8.04 6.43 -3.75
CA SER A 218 -7.10 6.53 -2.64
C SER A 218 -5.67 6.27 -3.11
N SER A 219 -4.67 6.72 -2.35
CA SER A 219 -3.27 6.51 -2.73
C SER A 219 -2.35 6.33 -1.52
N THR A 220 -1.26 5.59 -1.69
CA THR A 220 -0.11 5.64 -0.80
C THR A 220 1.05 6.27 -1.53
N VAL A 221 1.54 7.38 -0.97
CA VAL A 221 2.57 8.22 -1.59
C VAL A 221 3.94 7.69 -1.22
N ASN A 222 4.75 7.39 -2.23
CA ASN A 222 6.14 7.03 -1.99
C ASN A 222 6.92 8.25 -1.46
N MET A 223 7.47 8.12 -0.24
CA MET A 223 8.09 9.20 0.52
C MET A 223 9.54 9.49 0.11
N GLY A 224 9.84 9.40 -1.18
CA GLY A 224 11.14 9.70 -1.76
C GLY A 224 11.53 11.19 -1.70
N LYS A 225 12.56 11.53 -2.46
CA LYS A 225 13.04 12.92 -2.55
C LYS A 225 11.97 13.81 -3.22
N GLY A 226 11.67 14.95 -2.58
CA GLY A 226 10.68 15.92 -3.10
C GLY A 226 9.23 15.65 -2.68
N SER A 227 8.92 14.49 -2.09
CA SER A 227 7.55 14.12 -1.72
C SER A 227 6.87 15.13 -0.79
N VAL A 228 7.56 15.63 0.22
CA VAL A 228 7.01 16.63 1.17
C VAL A 228 6.60 17.90 0.45
N THR A 229 7.43 18.39 -0.48
CA THR A 229 7.11 19.60 -1.26
C THR A 229 5.86 19.40 -2.10
N GLY A 230 5.78 18.28 -2.86
CA GLY A 230 4.60 17.98 -3.68
C GLY A 230 3.32 17.81 -2.85
N LEU A 231 3.41 17.18 -1.67
CA LEU A 231 2.28 17.07 -0.75
C LEU A 231 1.79 18.44 -0.27
N VAL A 232 2.69 19.32 0.20
CA VAL A 232 2.32 20.67 0.66
C VAL A 232 1.61 21.47 -0.44
N GLU A 233 2.01 21.31 -1.70
CA GLU A 233 1.41 21.99 -2.85
C GLU A 233 0.01 21.46 -3.23
N THR A 234 -0.31 20.23 -2.86
CA THR A 234 -1.50 19.54 -3.35
C THR A 234 -2.52 19.14 -2.28
N ILE A 235 -2.14 19.15 -0.99
CA ILE A 235 -3.03 18.77 0.14
C ILE A 235 -4.35 19.53 0.11
N SER A 236 -4.32 20.86 -0.10
CA SER A 236 -5.54 21.69 -0.12
C SER A 236 -6.46 21.44 -1.32
N LYS A 237 -6.02 20.63 -2.29
CA LYS A 237 -6.74 20.27 -3.52
C LYS A 237 -7.21 18.82 -3.53
N SER A 238 -7.06 18.11 -2.40
CA SER A 238 -7.36 16.68 -2.28
C SER A 238 -8.69 16.45 -1.55
N ASP A 239 -9.54 15.64 -2.17
CA ASP A 239 -10.76 15.09 -1.55
C ASP A 239 -10.64 13.59 -1.28
N SER A 240 -9.50 12.98 -1.64
CA SER A 240 -9.26 11.54 -1.51
C SER A 240 -8.47 11.20 -0.25
N LYS A 241 -8.64 9.98 0.25
CA LYS A 241 -7.78 9.46 1.32
C LYS A 241 -6.41 9.14 0.75
N TRP A 242 -5.38 9.44 1.52
CA TRP A 242 -4.02 9.09 1.15
C TRP A 242 -3.17 8.74 2.37
N GLY A 243 -2.08 8.05 2.13
CA GLY A 243 -1.14 7.65 3.16
C GLY A 243 0.30 7.77 2.69
N MET A 244 1.23 7.39 3.55
CA MET A 244 2.66 7.40 3.28
C MET A 244 3.20 5.98 3.21
N GLU A 245 4.15 5.76 2.31
CA GLU A 245 4.81 4.47 2.20
C GLU A 245 6.30 4.59 1.89
N THR A 246 7.03 3.51 2.20
CA THR A 246 8.41 3.33 1.74
C THR A 246 8.51 2.42 0.53
N ASP A 247 7.60 1.50 0.36
CA ASP A 247 7.77 0.32 -0.49
C ASP A 247 9.09 -0.40 -0.14
N PHE A 248 9.41 -0.48 1.16
CA PHE A 248 10.62 -1.16 1.60
C PHE A 248 10.56 -2.64 1.20
N LEU A 249 11.44 -3.01 0.31
CA LEU A 249 11.58 -4.39 -0.15
C LEU A 249 12.75 -5.06 0.59
N ASP A 250 12.42 -5.92 1.53
CA ASP A 250 13.40 -6.71 2.28
C ASP A 250 13.93 -7.87 1.42
N ASP A 251 14.82 -7.54 0.47
CA ASP A 251 15.39 -8.48 -0.47
C ASP A 251 16.91 -8.32 -0.55
N PRO A 252 17.70 -9.36 -0.19
CA PRO A 252 19.16 -9.30 -0.23
C PRO A 252 19.73 -9.11 -1.66
N ASN A 253 18.96 -9.51 -2.68
CA ASN A 253 19.36 -9.38 -4.08
C ASN A 253 19.06 -8.00 -4.67
N ARG A 254 18.29 -7.17 -3.96
CA ARG A 254 17.86 -5.84 -4.41
C ARG A 254 18.08 -4.76 -3.34
N PRO A 255 19.25 -4.69 -2.69
CA PRO A 255 19.49 -3.73 -1.62
C PRO A 255 19.42 -2.29 -2.17
N GLY A 256 18.65 -1.43 -1.52
CA GLY A 256 18.49 -0.02 -1.89
C GLY A 256 17.60 0.21 -3.12
N ALA A 257 16.86 -0.79 -3.60
CA ALA A 257 15.88 -0.62 -4.69
C ALA A 257 14.75 0.34 -4.35
N VAL A 258 14.46 0.52 -3.07
CA VAL A 258 13.37 1.32 -2.49
C VAL A 258 13.85 2.09 -1.26
N LEU A 259 12.94 2.75 -0.57
CA LEU A 259 13.27 3.56 0.60
C LEU A 259 13.50 2.69 1.85
N GLY A 260 14.34 3.16 2.76
CA GLY A 260 14.62 2.46 4.02
C GLY A 260 13.53 2.70 5.08
N PRO A 261 13.43 1.80 6.10
CA PRO A 261 12.35 1.83 7.09
C PRO A 261 12.17 3.14 7.87
N LYS A 262 13.25 3.92 8.07
CA LYS A 262 13.19 5.22 8.76
C LYS A 262 12.55 6.35 7.92
N THR A 263 12.24 6.11 6.65
CA THR A 263 11.88 7.19 5.74
C THR A 263 10.52 7.78 6.10
N VAL A 264 9.48 6.97 6.27
CA VAL A 264 8.15 7.48 6.64
C VAL A 264 8.20 8.26 7.95
N PRO A 265 8.78 7.77 9.07
CA PRO A 265 8.89 8.56 10.29
C PRO A 265 9.57 9.92 10.07
N LYS A 266 10.70 9.95 9.36
CA LYS A 266 11.43 11.21 9.08
C LYS A 266 10.63 12.15 8.17
N ARG A 267 9.90 11.62 7.20
CA ARG A 267 9.10 12.43 6.27
C ARG A 267 7.85 12.98 6.95
N THR A 268 7.25 12.23 7.88
CA THR A 268 6.15 12.72 8.71
C THR A 268 6.58 13.94 9.50
N GLN A 269 7.74 13.91 10.17
CA GLN A 269 8.27 15.07 10.89
C GLN A 269 8.52 16.27 9.96
N ARG A 270 9.07 16.01 8.76
CA ARG A 270 9.30 17.07 7.77
C ARG A 270 8.01 17.66 7.22
N LEU A 271 6.99 16.83 6.99
CA LEU A 271 5.67 17.30 6.55
C LEU A 271 5.04 18.17 7.64
N CYS A 272 5.08 17.72 8.90
CA CYS A 272 4.62 18.50 10.06
C CYS A 272 5.25 19.90 10.07
N SER A 273 6.58 19.97 10.03
CA SER A 273 7.31 21.24 10.03
C SER A 273 6.95 22.11 8.81
N ALA A 274 6.91 21.51 7.61
CA ALA A 274 6.62 22.25 6.37
C ALA A 274 5.20 22.84 6.34
N LEU A 275 4.21 22.15 6.89
CA LEU A 275 2.84 22.65 7.01
C LEU A 275 2.78 23.84 7.96
N LEU A 276 3.41 23.75 9.14
CA LEU A 276 3.48 24.86 10.10
C LEU A 276 4.20 26.08 9.49
N GLU A 277 5.33 25.88 8.81
CA GLU A 277 6.07 26.92 8.08
C GLU A 277 5.24 27.55 6.95
N SER A 278 4.30 26.80 6.37
CA SER A 278 3.36 27.27 5.34
C SER A 278 2.14 27.99 5.92
N GLY A 279 2.08 28.16 7.25
CA GLY A 279 1.03 28.92 7.94
C GLY A 279 -0.20 28.08 8.33
N TRP A 280 -0.10 26.76 8.35
CA TRP A 280 -1.15 25.90 8.90
C TRP A 280 -1.22 26.03 10.41
N GLU A 281 -2.43 26.08 10.96
CA GLU A 281 -2.62 26.03 12.41
C GLU A 281 -2.29 24.64 12.96
N GLY A 282 -1.79 24.60 14.20
CA GLY A 282 -1.35 23.35 14.83
C GLY A 282 -2.44 22.29 14.88
N ASP A 283 -3.68 22.67 15.15
CA ASP A 283 -4.84 21.76 15.19
C ASP A 283 -5.14 21.13 13.81
N ASP A 284 -5.00 21.88 12.73
CA ASP A 284 -5.18 21.39 11.36
C ASP A 284 -4.08 20.40 10.98
N VAL A 285 -2.82 20.69 11.39
CA VAL A 285 -1.71 19.75 11.20
C VAL A 285 -1.93 18.46 11.97
N VAL A 286 -2.38 18.54 13.21
CA VAL A 286 -2.72 17.38 14.04
C VAL A 286 -3.85 16.57 13.39
N ALA A 287 -4.91 17.21 12.96
CA ALA A 287 -6.05 16.55 12.32
C ALA A 287 -5.63 15.81 11.03
N LEU A 288 -4.82 16.45 10.20
CA LEU A 288 -4.32 15.85 8.96
C LEU A 288 -3.41 14.64 9.25
N LEU A 289 -2.42 14.76 10.14
CA LEU A 289 -1.50 13.67 10.43
C LEU A 289 -2.20 12.49 11.11
N LEU A 290 -3.20 12.73 11.97
CA LEU A 290 -4.07 11.69 12.49
C LEU A 290 -4.86 10.99 11.38
N ASN A 291 -5.40 11.75 10.43
CA ASN A 291 -6.09 11.16 9.29
C ASN A 291 -5.18 10.24 8.48
N ILE A 292 -3.99 10.69 8.14
CA ILE A 292 -3.02 9.93 7.33
C ILE A 292 -2.56 8.64 8.02
N HIS A 293 -2.27 8.71 9.31
CA HIS A 293 -1.58 7.64 10.03
C HIS A 293 -2.49 6.75 10.88
N GLU A 294 -3.76 7.14 11.07
CA GLU A 294 -4.68 6.37 11.91
C GLU A 294 -6.11 6.29 11.34
N VAL A 295 -6.77 7.43 11.08
CA VAL A 295 -8.20 7.44 10.77
C VAL A 295 -8.48 6.83 9.40
N TRP A 296 -7.79 7.31 8.36
CA TRP A 296 -7.97 6.80 7.00
C TRP A 296 -7.50 5.34 6.84
N PRO A 297 -6.34 4.92 7.40
CA PRO A 297 -5.99 3.50 7.42
C PRO A 297 -7.05 2.61 8.06
N LYS A 298 -7.60 3.01 9.22
CA LYS A 298 -8.69 2.26 9.87
C LYS A 298 -9.96 2.20 9.03
N GLN A 299 -10.27 3.25 8.26
CA GLN A 299 -11.42 3.25 7.36
C GLN A 299 -11.19 2.44 6.07
N LEU A 300 -9.96 2.34 5.61
CA LEU A 300 -9.60 1.62 4.39
C LEU A 300 -9.40 0.12 4.62
N TYR A 301 -8.81 -0.25 5.76
CA TYR A 301 -8.33 -1.59 6.03
C TYR A 301 -9.09 -2.32 7.16
N SER A 302 -10.27 -1.81 7.56
CA SER A 302 -11.11 -2.45 8.60
C SER A 302 -12.28 -3.21 8.02
#